data_3403d72d404876293a89e5443868f15d
#
_entry.id   3403d72d404876293a89e5443868f15d
#
_cell.length_a   1.000
_cell.length_b   1.000
_cell.length_c   1.000
_cell.angle_alpha   90.00
_cell.angle_beta   90.00
_cell.angle_gamma   90.00
#
_symmetry.space_group_name_H-M   'P 1'
#
loop_
_entity.id
_entity.type
_entity.pdbx_description
1 polymer ?
#
loop_
_entity_poly.entity_id
_entity_poly.type
_entity_poly.pdbx_seq_one_letter_code
_entity_poly.pdbx_strand_id
1 'polypeptide(L)'
;MSFPRYENYKDSGVEWLGDVPEHWDVKRLKQVCEVFPSNVDKKTYENETPVLLCNYTDVYYNENITPHIDFMAATASADQIKKFTLRGGDTIITKDSETADDIAIAAYVPQDMPGVICGYHLSMIRPREATCGAFMKRLF
;
A
#
# COMPACT_ATOMS: atom_id res chain seq x y z
N MET A 1 -19.38 14.98 20.59
CA MET A 1 -18.65 16.15 20.07
C MET A 1 -19.09 16.42 18.65
N SER A 2 -19.57 17.62 18.36
CA SER A 2 -19.92 18.00 17.00
C SER A 2 -18.81 18.86 16.41
N PHE A 3 -18.44 18.59 15.17
CA PHE A 3 -17.47 19.41 14.44
C PHE A 3 -18.17 20.66 13.87
N PRO A 4 -17.43 21.79 13.71
CA PRO A 4 -17.97 22.97 13.05
C PRO A 4 -18.45 22.59 11.63
N ARG A 5 -19.58 23.16 11.23
CA ARG A 5 -20.08 23.00 9.85
C ARG A 5 -19.34 23.96 8.92
N TYR A 6 -19.14 23.51 7.69
CA TYR A 6 -18.68 24.40 6.62
C TYR A 6 -19.84 25.26 6.12
N GLU A 7 -19.53 26.41 5.54
CA GLU A 7 -20.55 27.34 5.06
C GLU A 7 -21.39 26.77 3.92
N ASN A 8 -20.74 26.12 2.97
CA ASN A 8 -21.39 25.61 1.77
C ASN A 8 -21.06 24.14 1.56
N TYR A 9 -22.04 23.42 1.04
CA TYR A 9 -21.96 22.00 0.70
C TYR A 9 -22.37 21.79 -0.74
N LYS A 10 -21.93 20.68 -1.34
CA LYS A 10 -22.34 20.23 -2.66
C LYS A 10 -22.62 18.73 -2.63
N ASP A 11 -23.42 18.27 -3.59
CA ASP A 11 -23.61 16.84 -3.81
C ASP A 11 -22.28 16.20 -4.24
N SER A 12 -21.87 15.14 -3.55
CA SER A 12 -20.63 14.42 -3.86
C SER A 12 -20.71 13.65 -5.19
N GLY A 13 -21.92 13.40 -5.69
CA GLY A 13 -22.15 12.50 -6.83
C GLY A 13 -22.06 11.02 -6.46
N VAL A 14 -21.91 10.73 -5.18
CA VAL A 14 -21.82 9.35 -4.64
C VAL A 14 -22.93 9.17 -3.62
N GLU A 15 -23.86 8.26 -3.90
CA GLU A 15 -25.10 8.08 -3.12
C GLU A 15 -24.83 7.88 -1.62
N TRP A 16 -23.94 6.97 -1.27
CA TRP A 16 -23.65 6.64 0.13
C TRP A 16 -22.89 7.75 0.87
N LEU A 17 -22.20 8.64 0.15
CA LEU A 17 -21.42 9.72 0.74
C LEU A 17 -22.26 10.99 0.98
N GLY A 18 -23.28 11.21 0.17
CA GLY A 18 -24.17 12.38 0.28
C GLY A 18 -23.45 13.68 -0.05
N ASP A 19 -23.72 14.73 0.73
CA ASP A 19 -23.14 16.05 0.55
C ASP A 19 -21.76 16.15 1.20
N VAL A 20 -20.85 16.86 0.55
CA VAL A 20 -19.51 17.20 1.05
C VAL A 20 -19.31 18.70 1.04
N PRO A 21 -18.37 19.25 1.83
CA PRO A 21 -18.04 20.67 1.74
C PRO A 21 -17.72 21.08 0.31
N GLU A 22 -18.20 22.25 -0.11
CA GLU A 22 -18.11 22.70 -1.49
C GLU A 22 -16.69 22.72 -2.06
N HIS A 23 -15.70 23.05 -1.22
CA HIS A 23 -14.29 23.12 -1.62
C HIS A 23 -13.57 21.75 -1.64
N TRP A 24 -14.24 20.68 -1.25
CA TRP A 24 -13.67 19.32 -1.30
C TRP A 24 -13.82 18.71 -2.68
N ASP A 25 -12.81 18.00 -3.12
CA ASP A 25 -12.86 17.17 -4.31
C ASP A 25 -13.16 15.72 -3.93
N VAL A 26 -14.06 15.09 -4.69
CA VAL A 26 -14.38 13.67 -4.57
C VAL A 26 -13.64 12.94 -5.67
N LYS A 27 -12.71 12.05 -5.29
CA LYS A 27 -11.89 11.31 -6.25
C LYS A 27 -11.95 9.81 -5.96
N ARG A 28 -11.81 9.01 -7.01
CA ARG A 28 -11.63 7.57 -6.87
C ARG A 28 -10.19 7.26 -6.43
N LEU A 29 -10.00 6.16 -5.69
CA LEU A 29 -8.67 5.74 -5.22
C LEU A 29 -7.64 5.70 -6.37
N LYS A 30 -8.02 5.17 -7.52
CA LYS A 30 -7.15 5.09 -8.71
C LYS A 30 -6.68 6.44 -9.26
N GLN A 31 -7.35 7.53 -8.90
CA GLN A 31 -6.96 8.88 -9.33
C GLN A 31 -5.86 9.47 -8.44
N VAL A 32 -5.79 9.02 -7.19
CA VAL A 32 -4.83 9.56 -6.18
C VAL A 32 -3.68 8.62 -5.89
N CYS A 33 -3.79 7.35 -6.25
CA CYS A 33 -2.71 6.38 -6.09
C CYS A 33 -2.68 5.36 -7.23
N GLU A 34 -1.51 4.72 -7.35
CA GLU A 34 -1.35 3.51 -8.16
C GLU A 34 -1.57 2.30 -7.26
N VAL A 35 -2.32 1.33 -7.76
CA VAL A 35 -2.54 0.05 -7.08
C VAL A 35 -2.03 -1.04 -8.01
N PHE A 36 -1.06 -1.81 -7.56
CA PHE A 36 -0.47 -2.86 -8.38
C PHE A 36 -0.11 -4.09 -7.55
N PRO A 37 -0.55 -5.28 -7.97
CA PRO A 37 -0.20 -6.52 -7.31
C PRO A 37 1.23 -6.92 -7.65
N SER A 38 1.95 -7.49 -6.67
CA SER A 38 3.27 -8.04 -6.91
C SER A 38 3.19 -9.42 -7.57
N ASN A 39 4.26 -9.76 -8.30
CA ASN A 39 4.47 -11.07 -8.91
C ASN A 39 5.82 -11.69 -8.52
N VAL A 40 6.45 -11.18 -7.47
CA VAL A 40 7.76 -11.70 -7.02
C VAL A 40 7.56 -12.90 -6.12
N ASP A 41 7.93 -14.08 -6.59
CA ASP A 41 7.81 -15.32 -5.81
C ASP A 41 8.95 -15.48 -4.79
N LYS A 42 8.85 -16.54 -3.97
CA LYS A 42 9.82 -16.84 -2.92
C LYS A 42 11.05 -17.61 -3.43
N LYS A 43 11.11 -17.89 -4.72
CA LYS A 43 12.20 -18.69 -5.29
C LYS A 43 13.43 -17.85 -5.54
N THR A 44 14.57 -18.53 -5.62
CA THR A 44 15.87 -17.94 -5.91
C THR A 44 16.37 -18.46 -7.25
N TYR A 45 16.78 -17.53 -8.12
CA TYR A 45 17.28 -17.85 -9.45
C TYR A 45 18.70 -17.30 -9.61
N GLU A 46 19.60 -18.08 -10.22
CA GLU A 46 21.01 -17.73 -10.36
C GLU A 46 21.28 -16.48 -11.20
N ASN A 47 20.43 -16.22 -12.19
CA ASN A 47 20.56 -15.09 -13.10
C ASN A 47 19.85 -13.83 -12.64
N GLU A 48 19.29 -13.85 -11.44
CA GLU A 48 18.59 -12.70 -10.85
C GLU A 48 19.39 -12.05 -9.74
N THR A 49 19.03 -10.80 -9.43
CA THR A 49 19.68 -10.03 -8.37
C THR A 49 19.16 -10.45 -6.98
N PRO A 50 20.04 -10.69 -6.01
CA PRO A 50 19.62 -10.93 -4.63
C PRO A 50 18.86 -9.75 -4.03
N VAL A 51 17.75 -10.03 -3.37
CA VAL A 51 16.89 -9.04 -2.71
C VAL A 51 16.39 -9.59 -1.37
N LEU A 52 15.81 -8.71 -0.56
CA LEU A 52 15.03 -9.09 0.60
C LEU A 52 13.54 -9.00 0.24
N LEU A 53 12.77 -10.00 0.62
CA LEU A 53 11.36 -10.11 0.24
C LEU A 53 10.47 -9.79 1.44
N CYS A 54 9.61 -8.78 1.27
CA CYS A 54 8.53 -8.49 2.20
C CYS A 54 7.39 -9.47 1.91
N ASN A 55 7.07 -10.32 2.87
CA ASN A 55 6.09 -11.39 2.75
C ASN A 55 4.75 -11.05 3.42
N TYR A 56 3.77 -11.91 3.21
CA TYR A 56 2.44 -11.83 3.82
C TYR A 56 2.51 -11.64 5.35
N THR A 57 3.31 -12.46 6.04
CA THR A 57 3.44 -12.39 7.50
C THR A 57 4.05 -11.08 7.98
N ASP A 58 4.95 -10.48 7.22
CA ASP A 58 5.56 -9.20 7.55
C ASP A 58 4.51 -8.08 7.59
N VAL A 59 3.57 -8.11 6.66
CA VAL A 59 2.45 -7.16 6.62
C VAL A 59 1.39 -7.50 7.66
N TYR A 60 1.08 -8.77 7.83
CA TYR A 60 0.02 -9.22 8.74
C TYR A 60 0.33 -8.88 10.21
N TYR A 61 1.59 -9.01 10.63
CA TYR A 61 2.00 -8.83 12.02
C TYR A 61 2.63 -7.47 12.33
N ASN A 62 2.79 -6.58 11.36
CA ASN A 62 3.42 -5.27 11.57
C ASN A 62 2.55 -4.13 11.02
N GLU A 63 2.34 -3.11 11.81
CA GLU A 63 1.69 -1.88 11.35
C GLU A 63 2.56 -1.08 10.38
N ASN A 64 3.86 -1.12 10.60
CA ASN A 64 4.86 -0.43 9.77
C ASN A 64 5.91 -1.42 9.28
N ILE A 65 6.30 -1.26 8.03
CA ILE A 65 7.40 -2.03 7.46
C ILE A 65 8.68 -1.24 7.66
N THR A 66 9.56 -1.76 8.51
CA THR A 66 10.80 -1.10 8.92
C THR A 66 12.03 -1.97 8.64
N PRO A 67 13.24 -1.39 8.60
CA PRO A 67 14.46 -2.17 8.40
C PRO A 67 14.78 -3.22 9.49
N HIS A 68 14.07 -3.14 10.62
CA HIS A 68 14.25 -4.09 11.73
C HIS A 68 13.58 -5.46 11.51
N ILE A 69 12.70 -5.56 10.52
CA ILE A 69 12.04 -6.82 10.18
C ILE A 69 13.06 -7.76 9.53
N ASP A 70 13.04 -9.01 9.93
CA ASP A 70 13.89 -10.05 9.37
C ASP A 70 13.28 -10.59 8.08
N PHE A 71 13.59 -9.91 6.97
CA PHE A 71 13.06 -10.25 5.67
C PHE A 71 13.69 -11.50 5.08
N MET A 72 12.91 -12.25 4.31
CA MET A 72 13.38 -13.45 3.62
C MET A 72 14.31 -13.08 2.46
N ALA A 73 15.40 -13.82 2.29
CA ALA A 73 16.25 -13.70 1.13
C ALA A 73 15.58 -14.33 -0.10
N ALA A 74 15.62 -13.63 -1.22
CA ALA A 74 15.09 -14.08 -2.50
C ALA A 74 15.87 -13.43 -3.64
N THR A 75 15.42 -13.59 -4.87
CA THR A 75 15.96 -12.89 -6.03
C THR A 75 14.84 -12.27 -6.85
N ALA A 76 15.18 -11.24 -7.60
CA ALA A 76 14.22 -10.57 -8.49
C ALA A 76 14.91 -10.09 -9.76
N SER A 77 14.13 -9.97 -10.83
CA SER A 77 14.59 -9.37 -12.08
C SER A 77 14.75 -7.85 -11.93
N ALA A 78 15.48 -7.23 -12.87
CA ALA A 78 15.65 -5.78 -12.87
C ALA A 78 14.30 -5.04 -12.95
N ASP A 79 13.36 -5.53 -13.76
CA ASP A 79 12.03 -4.95 -13.89
C ASP A 79 11.21 -5.07 -12.59
N GLN A 80 11.29 -6.22 -11.91
CA GLN A 80 10.63 -6.44 -10.63
C GLN A 80 11.21 -5.52 -9.54
N ILE A 81 12.51 -5.37 -9.49
CA ILE A 81 13.18 -4.45 -8.54
C ILE A 81 12.72 -3.02 -8.78
N LYS A 82 12.69 -2.57 -10.02
CA LYS A 82 12.25 -1.23 -10.37
C LYS A 82 10.80 -0.97 -9.94
N LYS A 83 9.92 -1.95 -10.14
CA LYS A 83 8.48 -1.81 -9.90
C LYS A 83 8.07 -2.03 -8.45
N PHE A 84 8.67 -3.01 -7.77
CA PHE A 84 8.18 -3.51 -6.49
C PHE A 84 9.08 -3.19 -5.28
N THR A 85 10.14 -2.41 -5.45
CA THR A 85 10.92 -1.92 -4.31
C THR A 85 10.06 -1.00 -3.45
N LEU A 86 10.08 -1.22 -2.15
CA LEU A 86 9.30 -0.44 -1.20
C LEU A 86 9.83 0.99 -1.09
N ARG A 87 8.94 1.96 -1.14
CA ARG A 87 9.25 3.39 -1.00
C ARG A 87 8.49 4.00 0.16
N GLY A 88 9.07 4.99 0.80
CA GLY A 88 8.38 5.75 1.84
C GLY A 88 7.06 6.32 1.31
N GLY A 89 5.99 6.12 2.08
CA GLY A 89 4.64 6.51 1.68
C GLY A 89 3.80 5.38 1.10
N ASP A 90 4.39 4.24 0.75
CA ASP A 90 3.64 3.08 0.26
C ASP A 90 2.77 2.47 1.37
N THR A 91 1.62 1.96 0.98
CA THR A 91 0.82 1.04 1.80
C THR A 91 0.85 -0.33 1.13
N ILE A 92 1.19 -1.35 1.90
CA ILE A 92 1.22 -2.73 1.41
C ILE A 92 0.03 -3.46 2.00
N ILE A 93 -0.76 -4.11 1.15
CA ILE A 93 -1.94 -4.86 1.60
C ILE A 93 -1.84 -6.32 1.21
N THR A 94 -2.41 -7.18 2.06
CA THR A 94 -2.60 -8.58 1.71
C THR A 94 -3.70 -8.68 0.65
N LYS A 95 -3.45 -9.42 -0.43
CA LYS A 95 -4.43 -9.61 -1.50
C LYS A 95 -5.09 -10.98 -1.47
N ASP A 96 -4.52 -11.91 -0.72
CA ASP A 96 -5.03 -13.25 -0.54
C ASP A 96 -5.48 -13.44 0.91
N SER A 97 -6.62 -14.06 1.12
CA SER A 97 -7.14 -14.34 2.45
C SER A 97 -8.02 -15.57 2.42
N GLU A 98 -7.97 -16.36 3.49
CA GLU A 98 -8.87 -17.52 3.67
C GLU A 98 -10.25 -17.10 4.17
N THR A 99 -10.35 -15.94 4.79
CA THR A 99 -11.62 -15.42 5.35
C THR A 99 -11.85 -13.97 4.95
N ALA A 100 -13.09 -13.55 4.91
CA ALA A 100 -13.46 -12.19 4.57
C ALA A 100 -12.96 -11.15 5.59
N ASP A 101 -12.77 -11.56 6.83
CA ASP A 101 -12.35 -10.68 7.92
C ASP A 101 -10.85 -10.31 7.85
N ASP A 102 -10.07 -11.12 7.15
CA ASP A 102 -8.62 -10.92 7.00
C ASP A 102 -8.23 -10.27 5.67
N ILE A 103 -9.19 -9.85 4.87
CA ILE A 103 -8.89 -9.25 3.56
C ILE A 103 -8.29 -7.86 3.72
N ALA A 104 -7.29 -7.55 2.89
CA ALA A 104 -6.65 -6.24 2.80
C ALA A 104 -6.06 -5.74 4.13
N ILE A 105 -5.45 -6.63 4.90
CA ILE A 105 -4.63 -6.22 6.06
C ILE A 105 -3.48 -5.35 5.54
N ALA A 106 -3.28 -4.20 6.17
CA ALA A 106 -2.41 -3.15 5.65
C ALA A 106 -1.24 -2.83 6.58
N ALA A 107 -0.09 -2.56 5.98
CA ALA A 107 1.08 -2.01 6.67
C ALA A 107 1.61 -0.80 5.90
N TYR A 108 2.12 0.19 6.62
CA TYR A 108 2.67 1.41 6.07
C TYR A 108 4.19 1.34 5.95
N VAL A 109 4.73 1.88 4.88
CA VAL A 109 6.19 1.98 4.66
C VAL A 109 6.61 3.41 4.98
N PRO A 110 7.24 3.66 6.15
CA PRO A 110 7.53 5.03 6.59
C PRO A 110 8.74 5.67 5.90
N GLN A 111 9.61 4.88 5.29
CA GLN A 111 10.82 5.36 4.62
C GLN A 111 11.19 4.48 3.43
N ASP A 112 11.99 5.01 2.51
CA ASP A 112 12.51 4.22 1.40
C ASP A 112 13.31 3.02 1.91
N MET A 113 13.10 1.87 1.28
CA MET A 113 13.76 0.62 1.67
C MET A 113 14.42 -0.02 0.45
N PRO A 114 15.59 0.49 0.01
CA PRO A 114 16.31 -0.09 -1.11
C PRO A 114 16.65 -1.56 -0.85
N GLY A 115 16.45 -2.42 -1.84
CA GLY A 115 16.71 -3.84 -1.72
C GLY A 115 15.60 -4.67 -1.08
N VAL A 116 14.54 -4.04 -0.58
CA VAL A 116 13.35 -4.74 -0.05
C VAL A 116 12.23 -4.66 -1.07
N ILE A 117 11.74 -5.81 -1.49
CA ILE A 117 10.78 -5.97 -2.60
C ILE A 117 9.47 -6.54 -2.06
N CYS A 118 8.36 -6.07 -2.60
CA CYS A 118 7.03 -6.56 -2.26
C CYS A 118 6.81 -7.97 -2.83
N GLY A 119 6.39 -8.90 -1.98
CA GLY A 119 6.18 -10.31 -2.36
C GLY A 119 4.84 -10.60 -3.02
N TYR A 120 4.73 -11.78 -3.61
CA TYR A 120 3.65 -12.23 -4.48
C TYR A 120 2.24 -12.13 -3.86
N HIS A 121 2.09 -12.41 -2.56
CA HIS A 121 0.77 -12.39 -1.88
C HIS A 121 0.31 -11.00 -1.46
N LEU A 122 1.00 -9.96 -1.93
CA LEU A 122 0.77 -8.59 -1.53
C LEU A 122 0.48 -7.70 -2.74
N SER A 123 -0.24 -6.62 -2.49
CA SER A 123 -0.39 -5.52 -3.44
C SER A 123 0.16 -4.23 -2.83
N MET A 124 0.68 -3.37 -3.69
CA MET A 124 1.20 -2.07 -3.30
C MET A 124 0.19 -0.98 -3.65
N ILE A 125 -0.01 -0.06 -2.73
CA ILE A 125 -0.77 1.17 -2.95
C ILE A 125 0.22 2.32 -2.80
N ARG A 126 0.52 2.98 -3.91
CA ARG A 126 1.49 4.08 -3.95
C ARG A 126 0.77 5.38 -4.25
N PRO A 127 0.70 6.32 -3.29
CA PRO A 127 0.08 7.62 -3.55
C PRO A 127 0.88 8.39 -4.60
N ARG A 128 0.16 9.10 -5.45
CA ARG A 128 0.78 9.95 -6.48
C ARG A 128 1.43 11.18 -5.86
N GLU A 129 0.91 11.62 -4.71
CA GLU A 129 1.47 12.69 -3.89
C GLU A 129 1.94 12.14 -2.56
N ALA A 130 3.19 12.42 -2.18
CA ALA A 130 3.84 11.87 -0.98
C ALA A 130 3.09 12.17 0.33
N THR A 131 2.35 13.27 0.38
CA THR A 131 1.60 13.70 1.57
C THR A 131 0.42 12.80 1.94
N CYS A 132 -0.02 11.93 1.02
CA CYS A 132 -1.20 11.08 1.22
C CYS A 132 -0.90 9.70 1.81
N GLY A 133 0.37 9.29 1.91
CA GLY A 133 0.76 7.92 2.22
C GLY A 133 0.21 7.40 3.55
N ALA A 134 0.48 8.10 4.63
CA ALA A 134 0.04 7.68 5.97
C ALA A 134 -1.49 7.67 6.12
N PHE A 135 -2.18 8.57 5.42
CA PHE A 135 -3.63 8.58 5.38
C PHE A 135 -4.19 7.37 4.63
N MET A 136 -3.57 6.99 3.52
CA MET A 136 -4.00 5.84 2.72
C MET A 136 -3.98 4.54 3.52
N LYS A 137 -2.96 4.31 4.35
CA LYS A 137 -2.88 3.13 5.21
C LYS A 137 -4.10 3.02 6.13
N ARG A 138 -4.63 4.14 6.62
CA ARG A 138 -5.78 4.17 7.54
C ARG A 138 -7.12 3.84 6.87
N LEU A 139 -7.17 3.82 5.54
CA LEU A 139 -8.37 3.43 4.80
C LEU A 139 -8.53 1.90 4.72
N PHE A 140 -7.50 1.16 5.04
CA PHE A 140 -7.46 -0.31 5.01
C PHE A 140 -7.11 -0.89 6.38
#